data_28e927ffcef75d4d9165d83a134addaf
#
_entry.id   28e927ffcef75d4d9165d83a134addaf
#
_cell.length_a   1.000
_cell.length_b   1.000
_cell.length_c   1.000
_cell.angle_alpha   90.00
_cell.angle_beta   90.00
_cell.angle_gamma   90.00
#
_symmetry.space_group_name_H-M   'P 1'
#
loop_
_entity.id
_entity.type
_entity.pdbx_description
1 polymer ?
#
loop_
_entity_poly.entity_id
_entity_poly.type
_entity_poly.pdbx_seq_one_letter_code
_entity_poly.pdbx_strand_id
1 'polypeptide(L)'
;MKRKICLLLAMIMSSAGIAAAADASATWNSNCASCHGKDGSGNTMMGKKLNIKDYRDAKVQAAFSDAEAERAIKEGVKTNGKETMKPFGQKLSEADIKALVAYIRSFKK
;
A
#
# COMPACT_ATOMS: atom_id res chain seq x y z
N MET A 1 -58.25 -25.36 -9.55
CA MET A 1 -57.10 -24.74 -10.23
C MET A 1 -56.11 -24.27 -9.19
N LYS A 2 -55.02 -24.98 -9.07
CA LYS A 2 -53.95 -24.59 -8.14
C LYS A 2 -53.01 -23.63 -8.87
N ARG A 3 -53.02 -22.35 -8.49
CA ARG A 3 -52.02 -21.38 -8.97
C ARG A 3 -50.71 -21.68 -8.24
N LYS A 4 -49.72 -22.17 -8.97
CA LYS A 4 -48.35 -22.25 -8.48
C LYS A 4 -47.81 -20.83 -8.50
N ILE A 5 -47.69 -20.24 -7.33
CA ILE A 5 -46.95 -18.99 -7.14
C ILE A 5 -45.47 -19.37 -7.15
N CYS A 6 -44.81 -19.12 -8.28
CA CYS A 6 -43.36 -19.10 -8.32
C CYS A 6 -42.85 -17.87 -7.54
N LEU A 7 -42.47 -18.10 -6.33
CA LEU A 7 -41.67 -17.13 -5.60
C LEU A 7 -40.30 -17.10 -6.25
N LEU A 8 -40.09 -16.18 -7.15
CA LEU A 8 -38.77 -15.77 -7.60
C LEU A 8 -38.11 -15.06 -6.39
N LEU A 9 -37.32 -15.82 -5.63
CA LEU A 9 -36.36 -15.21 -4.74
C LEU A 9 -35.34 -14.50 -5.63
N ALA A 10 -35.52 -13.20 -5.81
CA ALA A 10 -34.46 -12.35 -6.31
C ALA A 10 -33.37 -12.37 -5.24
N MET A 11 -32.34 -13.17 -5.46
CA MET A 11 -31.09 -13.02 -4.75
C MET A 11 -30.52 -11.64 -5.14
N ILE A 12 -30.79 -10.66 -4.28
CA ILE A 12 -30.03 -9.42 -4.32
C ILE A 12 -28.63 -9.78 -3.90
N MET A 13 -27.76 -10.06 -4.86
CA MET A 13 -26.34 -10.04 -4.62
C MET A 13 -25.97 -8.60 -4.28
N SER A 14 -25.96 -8.28 -3.00
CA SER A 14 -25.31 -7.12 -2.50
C SER A 14 -23.82 -7.32 -2.77
N SER A 15 -23.34 -6.87 -3.92
CA SER A 15 -21.92 -6.65 -4.11
C SER A 15 -21.56 -5.53 -3.13
N ALA A 16 -21.06 -5.90 -1.94
CA ALA A 16 -20.34 -4.97 -1.11
C ALA A 16 -19.25 -4.41 -2.02
N GLY A 17 -19.44 -3.16 -2.48
CA GLY A 17 -18.45 -2.49 -3.29
C GLY A 17 -17.17 -2.42 -2.46
N ILE A 18 -16.21 -3.29 -2.76
CA ILE A 18 -14.84 -3.08 -2.34
C ILE A 18 -14.46 -1.80 -3.06
N ALA A 19 -14.32 -0.69 -2.30
CA ALA A 19 -13.75 0.51 -2.86
C ALA A 19 -12.40 0.09 -3.48
N ALA A 20 -12.33 0.10 -4.81
CA ALA A 20 -11.12 -0.28 -5.50
C ALA A 20 -10.01 0.64 -4.99
N ALA A 21 -8.97 0.06 -4.41
CA ALA A 21 -7.75 0.79 -4.12
C ALA A 21 -7.25 1.42 -5.42
N ALA A 22 -6.72 2.63 -5.37
CA ALA A 22 -6.03 3.23 -6.49
C ALA A 22 -4.94 2.26 -6.97
N ASP A 23 -4.58 2.31 -8.25
CA ASP A 23 -3.48 1.51 -8.78
C ASP A 23 -2.22 1.77 -7.96
N ALA A 24 -1.76 0.74 -7.25
CA ALA A 24 -0.63 0.85 -6.33
C ALA A 24 0.65 1.27 -7.05
N SER A 25 0.86 0.84 -8.29
CA SER A 25 2.03 1.24 -9.06
C SER A 25 2.01 2.73 -9.40
N ALA A 26 0.85 3.26 -9.79
CA ALA A 26 0.69 4.69 -10.05
C ALA A 26 0.87 5.53 -8.78
N THR A 27 0.30 5.08 -7.67
CA THR A 27 0.46 5.73 -6.36
C THR A 27 1.92 5.71 -5.92
N TRP A 28 2.61 4.59 -6.09
CA TRP A 28 4.04 4.46 -5.80
C TRP A 28 4.88 5.42 -6.64
N ASN A 29 4.67 5.44 -7.94
CA ASN A 29 5.41 6.30 -8.84
C ASN A 29 5.22 7.80 -8.54
N SER A 30 4.02 8.19 -8.14
CA SER A 30 3.69 9.59 -7.84
C SER A 30 4.17 10.05 -6.47
N ASN A 31 4.22 9.17 -5.47
CA ASN A 31 4.40 9.57 -4.07
C ASN A 31 5.65 8.99 -3.40
N CYS A 32 6.17 7.88 -3.88
CA CYS A 32 7.18 7.09 -3.19
C CYS A 32 8.49 6.95 -3.97
N ALA A 33 8.40 6.87 -5.29
CA ALA A 33 9.54 6.52 -6.14
C ALA A 33 10.65 7.55 -6.15
N SER A 34 10.37 8.83 -5.90
CA SER A 34 11.42 9.86 -5.85
C SER A 34 12.49 9.59 -4.79
N CYS A 35 12.11 8.93 -3.70
CA CYS A 35 13.03 8.50 -2.66
C CYS A 35 13.35 7.00 -2.77
N HIS A 36 12.32 6.15 -2.81
CA HIS A 36 12.47 4.70 -2.78
C HIS A 36 12.91 4.07 -4.10
N GLY A 37 12.79 4.79 -5.22
CA GLY A 37 13.01 4.26 -6.55
C GLY A 37 11.79 3.54 -7.11
N LYS A 38 11.66 3.49 -8.43
CA LYS A 38 10.56 2.77 -9.09
C LYS A 38 10.60 1.28 -8.79
N ASP A 39 11.78 0.73 -8.62
CA ASP A 39 12.04 -0.68 -8.32
C ASP A 39 12.15 -0.98 -6.81
N GLY A 40 11.94 0.01 -5.95
CA GLY A 40 12.04 -0.13 -4.51
C GLY A 40 13.46 -0.28 -3.97
N SER A 41 14.48 -0.03 -4.80
CA SER A 41 15.89 -0.22 -4.44
C SER A 41 16.44 0.84 -3.48
N GLY A 42 15.80 2.00 -3.40
CA GLY A 42 16.36 3.16 -2.71
C GLY A 42 17.53 3.81 -3.47
N ASN A 43 17.81 3.38 -4.69
CA ASN A 43 18.89 3.90 -5.52
C ASN A 43 18.53 5.22 -6.19
N THR A 44 18.31 6.23 -5.38
CA THR A 44 18.01 7.60 -5.76
C THR A 44 18.89 8.55 -4.96
N MET A 45 18.96 9.81 -5.36
CA MET A 45 19.74 10.80 -4.61
C MET A 45 19.23 10.90 -3.15
N MET A 46 17.92 11.02 -2.96
CA MET A 46 17.33 11.10 -1.62
C MET A 46 17.41 9.78 -0.88
N GLY A 47 17.24 8.66 -1.57
CA GLY A 47 17.38 7.33 -0.98
C GLY A 47 18.76 7.09 -0.38
N LYS A 48 19.80 7.50 -1.08
CA LYS A 48 21.18 7.43 -0.59
C LYS A 48 21.41 8.38 0.58
N LYS A 49 20.90 9.60 0.50
CA LYS A 49 21.03 10.60 1.57
C LYS A 49 20.36 10.16 2.86
N LEU A 50 19.21 9.51 2.77
CA LEU A 50 18.42 9.07 3.92
C LEU A 50 18.69 7.61 4.33
N ASN A 51 19.61 6.92 3.67
CA ASN A 51 19.89 5.50 3.91
C ASN A 51 18.64 4.61 3.81
N ILE A 52 17.82 4.86 2.79
CA ILE A 52 16.61 4.08 2.54
C ILE A 52 16.99 2.64 2.20
N LYS A 53 16.29 1.70 2.79
CA LYS A 53 16.52 0.28 2.59
C LYS A 53 16.10 -0.18 1.19
N ASP A 54 16.78 -1.19 0.69
CA ASP A 54 16.45 -1.84 -0.58
C ASP A 54 15.37 -2.90 -0.36
N TYR A 55 14.15 -2.63 -0.83
CA TYR A 55 13.03 -3.55 -0.68
C TYR A 55 13.09 -4.78 -1.59
N ARG A 56 14.07 -4.86 -2.48
CA ARG A 56 14.32 -6.08 -3.25
C ARG A 56 15.00 -7.16 -2.42
N ASP A 57 15.66 -6.76 -1.33
CA ASP A 57 16.39 -7.65 -0.44
C ASP A 57 15.42 -8.40 0.51
N ALA A 58 15.47 -9.73 0.47
CA ALA A 58 14.65 -10.59 1.33
C ALA A 58 14.86 -10.33 2.82
N LYS A 59 16.08 -9.99 3.24
CA LYS A 59 16.39 -9.67 4.64
C LYS A 59 15.73 -8.37 5.08
N VAL A 60 15.69 -7.38 4.22
CA VAL A 60 14.98 -6.12 4.47
C VAL A 60 13.49 -6.38 4.60
N GLN A 61 12.92 -7.17 3.70
CA GLN A 61 11.50 -7.55 3.74
C GLN A 61 11.13 -8.30 5.02
N ALA A 62 12.01 -9.15 5.53
CA ALA A 62 11.78 -9.91 6.75
C ALA A 62 11.89 -9.05 8.02
N ALA A 63 12.52 -7.88 7.95
CA ALA A 63 12.80 -7.04 9.11
C ALA A 63 11.61 -6.18 9.57
N PHE A 64 10.53 -6.11 8.80
CA PHE A 64 9.34 -5.37 9.18
C PHE A 64 8.05 -6.15 8.90
N SER A 65 7.02 -5.89 9.70
CA SER A 65 5.68 -6.44 9.51
C SER A 65 4.87 -5.55 8.56
N ASP A 66 3.80 -6.10 7.99
CA ASP A 66 2.87 -5.32 7.18
C ASP A 66 2.25 -4.18 8.00
N ALA A 67 1.93 -4.42 9.27
CA ALA A 67 1.39 -3.40 10.16
C ALA A 67 2.37 -2.26 10.40
N GLU A 68 3.66 -2.55 10.56
CA GLU A 68 4.70 -1.53 10.69
C GLU A 68 4.86 -0.71 9.41
N ALA A 69 4.79 -1.35 8.25
CA ALA A 69 4.83 -0.66 6.96
C ALA A 69 3.59 0.24 6.76
N GLU A 70 2.40 -0.24 7.10
CA GLU A 70 1.17 0.55 7.04
C GLU A 70 1.27 1.78 7.94
N ARG A 71 1.77 1.61 9.17
CA ARG A 71 1.96 2.72 10.11
C ARG A 71 2.96 3.74 9.57
N ALA A 72 4.09 3.30 9.03
CA ALA A 72 5.10 4.18 8.47
C ALA A 72 4.54 5.04 7.32
N ILE A 73 3.73 4.46 6.45
CA ILE A 73 3.06 5.19 5.36
C ILE A 73 2.03 6.18 5.93
N LYS A 74 1.22 5.73 6.88
CA LYS A 74 0.15 6.54 7.45
C LYS A 74 0.67 7.70 8.30
N GLU A 75 1.62 7.44 9.18
CA GLU A 75 2.09 8.38 10.20
C GLU A 75 3.43 9.06 9.83
N GLY A 76 4.10 8.55 8.79
CA GLY A 76 5.45 8.98 8.46
C GLY A 76 6.50 8.39 9.39
N VAL A 77 7.75 8.73 9.14
CA VAL A 77 8.90 8.26 9.92
C VAL A 77 9.71 9.45 10.39
N LYS A 78 10.06 9.45 11.67
CA LYS A 78 11.02 10.39 12.24
C LYS A 78 12.27 9.63 12.68
N THR A 79 13.42 10.20 12.36
CA THR A 79 14.72 9.68 12.77
C THR A 79 15.47 10.81 13.48
N ASN A 80 15.83 10.59 14.75
CA ASN A 80 16.48 11.61 15.58
C ASN A 80 15.70 12.95 15.61
N GLY A 81 14.36 12.88 15.71
CA GLY A 81 13.48 14.05 15.75
C GLY A 81 13.22 14.74 14.40
N LYS A 82 13.84 14.26 13.32
CA LYS A 82 13.62 14.79 11.96
C LYS A 82 12.67 13.90 11.18
N GLU A 83 11.74 14.51 10.45
CA GLU A 83 10.88 13.80 9.52
C GLU A 83 11.70 13.32 8.32
N THR A 84 11.93 12.02 8.23
CA THR A 84 12.64 11.39 7.12
C THR A 84 11.69 10.84 6.06
N MET A 85 10.46 10.53 6.44
CA MET A 85 9.38 10.20 5.54
C MET A 85 8.12 10.93 6.01
N LYS A 86 7.48 11.68 5.12
CA LYS A 86 6.25 12.40 5.44
C LYS A 86 5.06 11.44 5.60
N PRO A 87 4.05 11.80 6.40
CA PRO A 87 2.84 11.00 6.56
C PRO A 87 1.91 11.13 5.34
N PHE A 88 1.25 10.03 4.98
CA PHE A 88 0.30 9.99 3.88
C PHE A 88 -1.13 9.64 4.31
N GLY A 89 -1.39 9.54 5.62
CA GLY A 89 -2.68 9.10 6.14
C GLY A 89 -3.87 9.98 5.77
N GLN A 90 -3.65 11.27 5.49
CA GLN A 90 -4.70 12.17 5.04
C GLN A 90 -4.88 12.17 3.51
N LYS A 91 -3.87 11.73 2.78
CA LYS A 91 -3.86 11.72 1.32
C LYS A 91 -4.33 10.39 0.74
N LEU A 92 -4.03 9.29 1.43
CA LEU A 92 -4.29 7.94 0.99
C LEU A 92 -5.31 7.27 1.91
N SER A 93 -6.23 6.49 1.33
CA SER A 93 -7.15 5.66 2.09
C SER A 93 -6.41 4.47 2.72
N GLU A 94 -7.05 3.81 3.69
CA GLU A 94 -6.50 2.56 4.25
C GLU A 94 -6.34 1.48 3.19
N ALA A 95 -7.27 1.39 2.24
CA ALA A 95 -7.18 0.46 1.12
C ALA A 95 -5.97 0.76 0.23
N ASP A 96 -5.68 2.03 -0.05
CA ASP A 96 -4.51 2.47 -0.80
C ASP A 96 -3.21 2.10 -0.06
N ILE A 97 -3.17 2.31 1.24
CA ILE A 97 -2.00 2.00 2.07
C ILE A 97 -1.74 0.49 2.08
N LYS A 98 -2.78 -0.33 2.25
CA LYS A 98 -2.65 -1.79 2.20
C LYS A 98 -2.17 -2.28 0.83
N ALA A 99 -2.68 -1.69 -0.24
CA ALA A 99 -2.25 -1.99 -1.61
C ALA A 99 -0.78 -1.60 -1.83
N LEU A 100 -0.33 -0.48 -1.26
CA LEU A 100 1.09 -0.09 -1.29
C LEU A 100 1.98 -1.07 -0.54
N VAL A 101 1.57 -1.57 0.61
CA VAL A 101 2.33 -2.59 1.35
C VAL A 101 2.47 -3.86 0.52
N ALA A 102 1.40 -4.33 -0.12
CA ALA A 102 1.46 -5.46 -1.03
C ALA A 102 2.41 -5.20 -2.20
N TYR A 103 2.39 -3.98 -2.74
CA TYR A 103 3.28 -3.55 -3.82
C TYR A 103 4.75 -3.56 -3.37
N ILE A 104 5.04 -3.06 -2.17
CA ILE A 104 6.38 -3.11 -1.56
C ILE A 104 6.86 -4.57 -1.42
N ARG A 105 5.99 -5.47 -0.97
CA ARG A 105 6.32 -6.90 -0.87
C ARG A 105 6.64 -7.53 -2.23
N SER A 106 6.04 -7.01 -3.29
CA SER A 106 6.28 -7.52 -4.65
C SER A 106 7.68 -7.21 -5.20
N PHE A 107 8.41 -6.27 -4.60
CA PHE A 107 9.79 -5.97 -5.01
C PHE A 107 10.79 -7.06 -4.63
N LYS A 108 10.45 -7.91 -3.69
CA LYS A 108 11.33 -8.98 -3.21
C LYS A 108 11.80 -9.85 -4.37
N LYS A 109 13.09 -10.03 -4.46
CA LYS A 109 13.74 -10.93 -5.43
C LYS A 109 14.10 -12.28 -4.80
#